data_078f09861f6c6d6310281d4d0ba11a6a
#
_entry.id   078f09861f6c6d6310281d4d0ba11a6a
#
_cell.length_a   1.000
_cell.length_b   1.000
_cell.length_c   1.000
_cell.angle_alpha   90.00
_cell.angle_beta   90.00
_cell.angle_gamma   90.00
#
_symmetry.space_group_name_H-M   'P 1'
#
loop_
_entity.id
_entity.type
_entity.pdbx_description
1 polymer ?
#
loop_
_entity_poly.entity_id
_entity_poly.type
_entity_poly.pdbx_seq_one_letter_code
_entity_poly.pdbx_strand_id
1 'polypeptide(L)'
;MRWLLFTLLLLLSRATANEACIVSDFYGLSWIGNPSERHQRLSQWLTTNGERCSTEQLVGIWNNLAMWAGTADSGELRQKILYYYALAVEREKK
;
A
#
# COMPACT_ATOMS: atom_id res chain seq x y z
N MET A 1 14.28 -35.31 3.89
CA MET A 1 13.24 -34.90 2.96
C MET A 1 12.34 -33.81 3.50
N ARG A 2 11.89 -33.92 4.74
CA ARG A 2 11.03 -32.91 5.36
C ARG A 2 11.71 -31.55 5.47
N TRP A 3 13.00 -31.53 5.64
CA TRP A 3 13.79 -30.32 5.80
C TRP A 3 13.81 -29.47 4.52
N LEU A 4 13.89 -30.11 3.36
CA LEU A 4 13.93 -29.41 2.08
C LEU A 4 12.62 -28.70 1.80
N LEU A 5 11.49 -29.33 2.12
CA LEU A 5 10.18 -28.73 1.92
C LEU A 5 9.99 -27.49 2.82
N PHE A 6 10.46 -27.59 4.05
CA PHE A 6 10.36 -26.49 5.01
C PHE A 6 11.19 -25.29 4.56
N THR A 7 12.39 -25.53 4.05
CA THR A 7 13.27 -24.47 3.53
C THR A 7 12.66 -23.79 2.32
N LEU A 8 12.05 -24.56 1.43
CA LEU A 8 11.37 -24.00 0.24
C LEU A 8 10.21 -23.08 0.63
N LEU A 9 9.41 -23.47 1.62
CA LEU A 9 8.31 -22.65 2.11
C LEU A 9 8.79 -21.32 2.66
N LEU A 10 9.91 -21.31 3.38
CA LEU A 10 10.49 -20.09 3.94
C LEU A 10 10.97 -19.17 2.83
N LEU A 11 11.59 -19.70 1.80
CA LEU A 11 12.05 -18.92 0.65
C LEU A 11 10.89 -18.29 -0.10
N LEU A 12 9.81 -19.02 -0.32
CA LEU A 12 8.61 -18.51 -0.96
C LEU A 12 7.97 -17.38 -0.16
N SER A 13 7.95 -17.51 1.17
CA SER A 13 7.42 -16.47 2.04
C SER A 13 8.21 -15.17 1.93
N ARG A 14 9.54 -15.26 1.84
CA ARG A 14 10.40 -14.10 1.67
C ARG A 14 10.19 -13.41 0.33
N ALA A 15 10.10 -14.19 -0.73
CA ALA A 15 9.83 -13.65 -2.06
C ALA A 15 8.51 -12.89 -2.10
N THR A 16 7.47 -13.45 -1.49
CA THR A 16 6.16 -12.81 -1.42
C THR A 16 6.22 -11.50 -0.62
N ALA A 17 7.00 -11.47 0.47
CA ALA A 17 7.15 -10.28 1.30
C ALA A 17 7.85 -9.12 0.59
N ASN A 18 8.73 -9.42 -0.38
CA ASN A 18 9.48 -8.39 -1.11
C ASN A 18 8.68 -7.70 -2.20
N GLU A 19 7.50 -8.22 -2.54
CA GLU A 19 6.65 -7.66 -3.61
C GLU A 19 5.53 -6.79 -3.07
N ALA A 20 5.73 -6.18 -1.93
CA ALA A 20 4.64 -5.73 -1.11
C ALA A 20 4.00 -4.40 -1.46
N CYS A 21 4.70 -3.47 -2.10
CA CYS A 21 4.10 -2.17 -2.43
C CYS A 21 4.12 -1.93 -3.94
N ILE A 22 3.08 -2.42 -4.60
CA ILE A 22 2.92 -2.24 -6.04
C ILE A 22 1.92 -1.11 -6.26
N VAL A 23 2.42 0.11 -6.46
CA VAL A 23 1.56 1.30 -6.56
C VAL A 23 0.57 1.22 -7.72
N SER A 24 0.89 0.47 -8.77
CA SER A 24 -0.05 0.29 -9.88
C SER A 24 -1.33 -0.41 -9.45
N ASP A 25 -1.28 -1.25 -8.41
CA ASP A 25 -2.47 -1.88 -7.85
C ASP A 25 -3.39 -0.83 -7.22
N PHE A 26 -2.82 0.12 -6.49
CA PHE A 26 -3.59 1.24 -5.93
C PHE A 26 -4.24 2.06 -7.04
N TYR A 27 -3.47 2.38 -8.08
CA TYR A 27 -3.99 3.15 -9.22
C TYR A 27 -5.12 2.41 -9.92
N GLY A 28 -5.00 1.09 -10.08
CA GLY A 28 -6.06 0.27 -10.66
C GLY A 28 -7.35 0.30 -9.85
N LEU A 29 -7.24 0.25 -8.53
CA LEU A 29 -8.41 0.32 -7.65
C LEU A 29 -9.11 1.66 -7.73
N SER A 30 -8.40 2.74 -8.06
CA SER A 30 -8.98 4.07 -8.18
C SER A 30 -9.98 4.19 -9.33
N TRP A 31 -9.98 3.23 -10.26
CA TRP A 31 -10.93 3.19 -11.38
C TRP A 31 -12.26 2.51 -11.04
N ILE A 32 -12.43 1.98 -9.84
CA ILE A 32 -13.71 1.41 -9.40
C ILE A 32 -14.76 2.50 -9.42
N GLY A 33 -15.86 2.25 -10.14
CA GLY A 33 -16.89 3.27 -10.37
C GLY A 33 -17.72 3.61 -9.14
N ASN A 34 -17.99 2.64 -8.26
CA ASN A 34 -18.78 2.89 -7.06
C ASN A 34 -17.90 3.56 -6.00
N PRO A 35 -18.24 4.80 -5.55
CA PRO A 35 -17.38 5.53 -4.61
C PRO A 35 -17.17 4.82 -3.27
N SER A 36 -18.20 4.18 -2.74
CA SER A 36 -18.11 3.47 -1.46
C SER A 36 -17.20 2.26 -1.58
N GLU A 37 -17.37 1.47 -2.62
CA GLU A 37 -16.54 0.30 -2.87
C GLU A 37 -15.10 0.72 -3.13
N ARG A 38 -14.91 1.75 -3.94
CA ARG A 38 -13.58 2.30 -4.24
C ARG A 38 -12.85 2.71 -2.96
N HIS A 39 -13.51 3.46 -2.09
CA HIS A 39 -12.94 3.88 -0.82
C HIS A 39 -12.54 2.68 0.03
N GLN A 40 -13.42 1.72 0.15
CA GLN A 40 -13.19 0.51 0.95
C GLN A 40 -11.98 -0.28 0.43
N ARG A 41 -11.90 -0.47 -0.88
CA ARG A 41 -10.81 -1.21 -1.50
C ARG A 41 -9.47 -0.50 -1.36
N LEU A 42 -9.46 0.82 -1.55
CA LEU A 42 -8.24 1.61 -1.38
C LEU A 42 -7.77 1.61 0.07
N SER A 43 -8.71 1.73 1.01
CA SER A 43 -8.40 1.67 2.43
C SER A 43 -7.82 0.31 2.82
N GLN A 44 -8.40 -0.77 2.33
CA GLN A 44 -7.90 -2.12 2.58
C GLN A 44 -6.50 -2.32 2.00
N TRP A 45 -6.28 -1.80 0.79
CA TRP A 45 -4.96 -1.90 0.15
C TRP A 45 -3.89 -1.20 0.99
N LEU A 46 -4.19 0.01 1.47
CA LEU A 46 -3.26 0.76 2.33
C LEU A 46 -2.98 0.00 3.62
N THR A 47 -4.00 -0.54 4.26
CA THR A 47 -3.83 -1.31 5.50
C THR A 47 -2.93 -2.52 5.28
N THR A 48 -3.06 -3.17 4.14
CA THR A 48 -2.28 -4.38 3.82
C THR A 48 -0.86 -4.06 3.38
N ASN A 49 -0.66 -3.00 2.61
CA ASN A 49 0.60 -2.73 1.91
C ASN A 49 1.35 -1.48 2.37
N GLY A 50 0.67 -0.58 3.08
CA GLY A 50 1.22 0.74 3.40
C GLY A 50 2.56 0.72 4.12
N GLU A 51 2.74 -0.21 5.06
CA GLU A 51 3.98 -0.31 5.83
C GLU A 51 5.19 -0.64 4.98
N ARG A 52 4.97 -1.23 3.82
CA ARG A 52 6.05 -1.66 2.93
C ARG A 52 6.37 -0.66 1.83
N CYS A 53 5.60 0.42 1.77
CA CYS A 53 5.81 1.46 0.77
C CYS A 53 6.92 2.40 1.21
N SER A 54 7.72 2.86 0.23
CA SER A 54 8.71 3.90 0.46
C SER A 54 8.04 5.27 0.53
N THR A 55 8.76 6.27 1.02
CA THR A 55 8.26 7.64 1.02
C THR A 55 7.90 8.08 -0.40
N GLU A 56 8.73 7.74 -1.38
CA GLU A 56 8.50 8.08 -2.78
C GLU A 56 7.20 7.46 -3.30
N GLN A 57 6.97 6.18 -2.98
CA GLN A 57 5.75 5.49 -3.38
C GLN A 57 4.52 6.11 -2.75
N LEU A 58 4.60 6.48 -1.48
CA LEU A 58 3.47 7.10 -0.77
C LEU A 58 3.17 8.49 -1.31
N VAL A 59 4.18 9.26 -1.71
CA VAL A 59 3.98 10.55 -2.38
C VAL A 59 3.24 10.34 -3.71
N GLY A 60 3.61 9.33 -4.47
CA GLY A 60 2.91 8.97 -5.71
C GLY A 60 1.44 8.65 -5.48
N ILE A 61 1.15 7.88 -4.45
CA ILE A 61 -0.22 7.53 -4.06
C ILE A 61 -1.00 8.78 -3.64
N TRP A 62 -0.39 9.64 -2.86
CA TRP A 62 -0.99 10.90 -2.43
C TRP A 62 -1.37 11.78 -3.64
N ASN A 63 -0.45 11.91 -4.60
CA ASN A 63 -0.69 12.71 -5.79
C ASN A 63 -1.80 12.11 -6.65
N ASN A 64 -1.83 10.79 -6.79
CA ASN A 64 -2.91 10.12 -7.50
C ASN A 64 -4.26 10.41 -6.86
N LEU A 65 -4.34 10.30 -5.53
CA LEU A 65 -5.56 10.58 -4.80
C LEU A 65 -6.00 12.02 -5.00
N ALA A 66 -5.06 12.97 -4.97
CA ALA A 66 -5.36 14.39 -5.12
C ALA A 66 -5.94 14.73 -6.51
N MET A 67 -5.61 13.94 -7.52
CA MET A 67 -6.07 14.20 -8.88
C MET A 67 -7.54 13.92 -9.12
N TRP A 68 -8.13 12.99 -8.37
CA TRP A 68 -9.51 12.55 -8.64
C TRP A 68 -10.44 12.62 -7.44
N ALA A 69 -9.92 12.72 -6.24
CA ALA A 69 -10.74 12.65 -5.02
C ALA A 69 -10.92 14.03 -4.39
N GLY A 70 -12.15 14.35 -4.02
CA GLY A 70 -12.44 15.53 -3.22
C GLY A 70 -11.88 15.39 -1.82
N THR A 71 -11.62 16.52 -1.15
CA THR A 71 -11.04 16.53 0.19
C THR A 71 -11.94 15.85 1.23
N ALA A 72 -13.26 16.02 1.10
CA ALA A 72 -14.21 15.44 2.04
C ALA A 72 -14.24 13.92 1.97
N ASP A 73 -14.12 13.36 0.76
CA ASP A 73 -14.22 11.92 0.55
C ASP A 73 -12.90 11.19 0.74
N SER A 74 -11.81 11.91 0.79
CA SER A 74 -10.47 11.31 0.87
C SER A 74 -9.77 11.49 2.21
N GLY A 75 -10.42 12.11 3.19
CA GLY A 75 -9.81 12.44 4.47
C GLY A 75 -9.21 11.23 5.19
N GLU A 76 -9.97 10.14 5.27
CA GLU A 76 -9.50 8.91 5.91
C GLU A 76 -8.33 8.30 5.17
N LEU A 77 -8.39 8.26 3.83
CA LEU A 77 -7.30 7.73 3.02
C LEU A 77 -6.04 8.57 3.18
N ARG A 78 -6.19 9.90 3.21
CA ARG A 78 -5.06 10.81 3.41
C ARG A 78 -4.41 10.60 4.76
N GLN A 79 -5.18 10.42 5.81
CA GLN A 79 -4.65 10.15 7.14
C GLN A 79 -3.87 8.85 7.17
N LYS A 80 -4.36 7.81 6.51
CA LYS A 80 -3.63 6.55 6.41
C LYS A 80 -2.31 6.71 5.67
N ILE A 81 -2.32 7.44 4.57
CA ILE A 81 -1.10 7.70 3.80
C ILE A 81 -0.07 8.45 4.66
N LEU A 82 -0.51 9.46 5.39
CA LEU A 82 0.38 10.23 6.27
C LEU A 82 0.97 9.36 7.38
N TYR A 83 0.17 8.48 7.95
CA TYR A 83 0.62 7.55 8.97
C TYR A 83 1.76 6.66 8.44
N TYR A 84 1.54 6.03 7.29
CA TYR A 84 2.55 5.16 6.69
C TYR A 84 3.76 5.94 6.19
N TYR A 85 3.54 7.17 5.73
CA TYR A 85 4.64 8.06 5.34
C TYR A 85 5.55 8.34 6.52
N ALA A 86 5.00 8.65 7.68
CA ALA A 86 5.81 8.89 8.88
C ALA A 86 6.65 7.66 9.24
N LEU A 87 6.06 6.47 9.16
CA LEU A 87 6.79 5.22 9.40
C LEU A 87 7.92 5.02 8.40
N ALA A 88 7.65 5.31 7.12
CA ALA A 88 8.65 5.17 6.06
C ALA A 88 9.80 6.15 6.27
N VAL A 89 9.53 7.39 6.65
CA VAL A 89 10.56 8.38 6.95
C VAL A 89 11.49 7.86 8.05
N GLU A 90 10.94 7.33 9.13
CA GLU A 90 11.75 6.78 10.21
C GLU A 90 12.61 5.61 9.75
N ARG A 91 12.04 4.73 8.96
CA ARG A 91 12.76 3.57 8.44
C ARG A 91 13.90 3.97 7.50
N GLU A 92 13.66 4.99 6.66
CA GLU A 92 14.63 5.43 5.65
C GLU A 92 15.74 6.31 6.21
N LYS A 93 15.61 6.79 7.44
CA LYS A 93 16.68 7.53 8.13
C LYS A 93 17.89 6.64 8.43
N LYS A 94 17.70 5.36 8.50
CA LYS A 94 18.74 4.41 8.76
C LYS A 94 19.43 4.02 7.47
#